data_a72dbaa83bbd3070a1583ace3c77c98f
#
_entry.id   a72dbaa83bbd3070a1583ace3c77c98f
#
_cell.length_a   1.000
_cell.length_b   1.000
_cell.length_c   1.000
_cell.angle_alpha   90.00
_cell.angle_beta   90.00
_cell.angle_gamma   90.00
#
_symmetry.space_group_name_H-M   'P 1'
#
loop_
_entity.id
_entity.type
_entity.pdbx_description
1 polymer ?
#
loop_
_entity_poly.entity_id
_entity_poly.type
_entity_poly.pdbx_seq_one_letter_code
_entity_poly.pdbx_strand_id
1 'polypeptide(L)'
;GHSHTINISYQKKKQIAVDIGFIVFNENTYPNLIKFFQENKIKVEKSNMSFSVSVKDTNIEYCGKGISGVFSNRKNILNPKFIKMFFEIINFYKKCANINNLKLSKETLGDFLKKENLSDYFINYHIIPMVTAIWSMHPYEAKQMPLNFFINFFKNHGLFKLKNRPQWFTVSNRSKAYVDKVISQIS
;
A
#
# COMPACT_ATOMS: atom_id res chain seq x y z
N GLY A 1 20.31 -4.90 3.53
CA GLY A 1 19.01 -5.29 4.03
C GLY A 1 17.92 -4.29 3.64
N HIS A 2 16.68 -4.57 4.00
CA HIS A 2 15.54 -3.70 3.62
C HIS A 2 15.50 -2.35 4.34
N SER A 3 16.24 -2.17 5.42
CA SER A 3 16.39 -0.86 6.09
C SER A 3 17.50 -0.06 5.40
N HIS A 4 17.16 0.47 4.24
CA HIS A 4 18.10 1.16 3.37
C HIS A 4 17.64 2.59 3.10
N THR A 5 18.49 3.55 3.49
CA THR A 5 18.28 4.98 3.31
C THR A 5 19.34 5.53 2.37
N ILE A 6 18.92 6.27 1.36
CA ILE A 6 19.81 6.99 0.44
C ILE A 6 19.67 8.50 0.62
N ASN A 7 20.71 9.24 0.32
CA ASN A 7 20.65 10.69 0.25
C ASN A 7 20.55 11.14 -1.19
N ILE A 8 19.53 11.92 -1.50
CA ILE A 8 19.33 12.52 -2.81
C ILE A 8 19.55 14.04 -2.75
N SER A 9 20.13 14.60 -3.79
CA SER A 9 20.29 16.06 -3.91
C SER A 9 19.01 16.67 -4.44
N TYR A 10 18.41 17.60 -3.69
CA TYR A 10 17.24 18.36 -4.11
C TYR A 10 17.61 19.84 -4.24
N GLN A 11 17.24 20.44 -5.37
CA GLN A 11 17.49 21.85 -5.67
C GLN A 11 18.96 22.30 -5.44
N LYS A 12 19.91 21.50 -5.94
CA LYS A 12 21.37 21.75 -5.94
C LYS A 12 22.06 22.00 -4.59
N LYS A 13 21.34 22.15 -3.48
CA LYS A 13 21.95 22.50 -2.17
C LYS A 13 21.42 21.71 -0.98
N LYS A 14 20.30 21.00 -1.09
CA LYS A 14 19.67 20.29 0.04
C LYS A 14 19.78 18.79 -0.15
N GLN A 15 20.41 18.11 0.80
CA GLN A 15 20.37 16.64 0.87
C GLN A 15 19.09 16.19 1.57
N ILE A 16 18.38 15.27 0.96
CA ILE A 16 17.18 14.67 1.54
C ILE A 16 17.42 13.16 1.68
N ALA A 17 17.31 12.67 2.90
CA ALA A 17 17.36 11.24 3.18
C ALA A 17 16.03 10.58 2.81
N VAL A 18 16.08 9.49 2.04
CA VAL A 18 14.92 8.75 1.55
C VAL A 18 15.09 7.27 1.82
N ASP A 19 14.11 6.66 2.48
CA ASP A 19 14.05 5.21 2.65
C ASP A 19 13.54 4.56 1.36
N ILE A 20 14.26 3.56 0.87
CA ILE A 20 13.96 2.85 -0.37
C ILE A 20 13.63 1.37 -0.16
N GLY A 21 13.53 0.93 1.06
CA GLY A 21 13.16 -0.42 1.43
C GLY A 21 12.05 -0.40 2.49
N PHE A 22 12.40 -0.60 3.76
CA PHE A 22 11.46 -0.50 4.87
C PHE A 22 11.11 0.98 5.13
N ILE A 23 9.82 1.32 5.00
CA ILE A 23 9.36 2.71 5.07
C ILE A 23 8.38 2.92 6.24
N VAL A 24 7.36 2.07 6.36
CA VAL A 24 6.26 2.25 7.31
C VAL A 24 5.87 0.93 7.99
N PHE A 25 5.29 1.05 9.17
CA PHE A 25 4.75 -0.06 9.96
C PHE A 25 3.51 0.40 10.74
N ASN A 26 2.76 -0.52 11.33
CA ASN A 26 1.64 -0.22 12.21
C ASN A 26 1.62 -1.17 13.42
N GLU A 27 0.91 -0.76 14.47
CA GLU A 27 0.90 -1.50 15.73
C GLU A 27 0.20 -2.86 15.65
N ASN A 28 -0.73 -3.02 14.74
CA ASN A 28 -1.53 -4.23 14.65
C ASN A 28 -0.79 -5.39 13.98
N THR A 29 0.06 -5.10 13.00
CA THR A 29 0.72 -6.13 12.18
C THR A 29 2.19 -6.36 12.52
N TYR A 30 2.80 -5.47 13.32
CA TYR A 30 4.23 -5.51 13.62
C TYR A 30 4.54 -5.52 15.14
N PRO A 31 3.87 -6.37 15.97
CA PRO A 31 4.04 -6.31 17.43
C PRO A 31 5.49 -6.55 17.89
N ASN A 32 6.20 -7.48 17.24
CA ASN A 32 7.59 -7.76 17.56
C ASN A 32 8.54 -6.62 17.20
N LEU A 33 8.28 -5.94 16.07
CA LEU A 33 9.06 -4.77 15.66
C LEU A 33 8.85 -3.61 16.64
N ILE A 34 7.63 -3.40 17.09
CA ILE A 34 7.31 -2.36 18.07
C ILE A 34 8.00 -2.65 19.39
N LYS A 35 7.94 -3.87 19.88
CA LYS A 35 8.66 -4.30 21.09
C LYS A 35 10.16 -4.03 20.94
N PHE A 36 10.75 -4.44 19.82
CA PHE A 36 12.16 -4.19 19.51
C PHE A 36 12.50 -2.70 19.50
N PHE A 37 11.65 -1.84 18.90
CA PHE A 37 11.87 -0.40 18.90
C PHE A 37 11.76 0.22 20.30
N GLN A 38 10.82 -0.26 21.13
CA GLN A 38 10.67 0.19 22.51
C GLN A 38 11.91 -0.18 23.37
N GLU A 39 12.34 -1.43 23.30
CA GLU A 39 13.51 -1.94 24.05
C GLU A 39 14.80 -1.18 23.68
N ASN A 40 14.96 -0.86 22.40
CA ASN A 40 16.12 -0.13 21.91
C ASN A 40 15.92 1.42 21.91
N LYS A 41 14.83 1.91 22.48
CA LYS A 41 14.52 3.37 22.54
C LYS A 41 14.60 4.04 21.16
N ILE A 42 14.10 3.38 20.12
CA ILE A 42 14.03 3.91 18.77
C ILE A 42 12.87 4.89 18.69
N LYS A 43 13.12 6.10 18.22
CA LYS A 43 12.09 7.13 18.04
C LYS A 43 11.31 6.85 16.76
N VAL A 44 9.99 6.92 16.87
CA VAL A 44 9.06 6.74 15.74
C VAL A 44 8.12 7.94 15.66
N GLU A 45 7.59 8.19 14.46
CA GLU A 45 6.65 9.28 14.21
C GLU A 45 5.46 8.79 13.38
N LYS A 46 4.32 9.46 13.52
CA LYS A 46 3.12 9.13 12.74
C LYS A 46 3.37 9.41 11.27
N SER A 47 3.01 8.45 10.44
CA SER A 47 3.09 8.53 8.99
C SER A 47 1.71 8.44 8.36
N ASN A 48 1.62 8.93 7.14
CA ASN A 48 0.40 8.93 6.35
C ASN A 48 0.61 8.05 5.12
N MET A 49 0.36 6.75 5.27
CA MET A 49 0.43 5.83 4.15
C MET A 49 -0.80 6.01 3.26
N SER A 50 -0.62 6.53 2.08
CA SER A 50 -1.66 6.67 1.07
C SER A 50 -1.20 6.06 -0.25
N PHE A 51 -2.18 5.59 -1.03
CA PHE A 51 -1.97 5.08 -2.38
C PHE A 51 -2.53 6.11 -3.36
N SER A 52 -1.76 6.47 -4.37
CA SER A 52 -2.20 7.35 -5.45
C SER A 52 -1.87 6.76 -6.81
N VAL A 53 -2.67 7.09 -7.79
CA VAL A 53 -2.52 6.67 -9.18
C VAL A 53 -2.53 7.90 -10.07
N SER A 54 -1.53 7.99 -10.93
CA SER A 54 -1.47 8.95 -12.04
C SER A 54 -1.09 8.18 -13.29
N VAL A 55 -1.92 8.25 -14.31
CA VAL A 55 -1.74 7.49 -15.56
C VAL A 55 -1.35 8.46 -16.66
N LYS A 56 -0.13 8.30 -17.17
CA LYS A 56 0.39 9.13 -18.27
C LYS A 56 -0.57 9.10 -19.46
N ASP A 57 -0.69 10.25 -20.13
CA ASP A 57 -1.50 10.45 -21.34
C ASP A 57 -3.01 10.20 -21.15
N THR A 58 -3.46 10.23 -19.88
CA THR A 58 -4.88 10.16 -19.52
C THR A 58 -5.22 11.26 -18.51
N ASN A 59 -6.53 11.41 -18.21
CA ASN A 59 -6.97 12.29 -17.12
C ASN A 59 -7.15 11.55 -15.80
N ILE A 60 -6.63 10.31 -15.69
CA ILE A 60 -6.78 9.48 -14.49
C ILE A 60 -5.72 9.87 -13.47
N GLU A 61 -6.15 10.58 -12.45
CA GLU A 61 -5.33 10.95 -11.32
C GLU A 61 -6.20 10.98 -10.06
N TYR A 62 -5.83 10.20 -9.04
CA TYR A 62 -6.58 10.14 -7.80
C TYR A 62 -5.72 9.60 -6.64
N CYS A 63 -6.17 9.83 -5.42
CA CYS A 63 -5.54 9.35 -4.20
C CYS A 63 -6.58 8.66 -3.30
N GLY A 64 -6.19 7.58 -2.64
CA GLY A 64 -7.02 6.83 -1.70
C GLY A 64 -7.29 7.52 -0.35
N LYS A 65 -7.02 8.82 -0.22
CA LYS A 65 -7.20 9.60 1.00
C LYS A 65 -8.63 10.19 1.09
N GLY A 66 -9.63 9.29 1.21
CA GLY A 66 -11.03 9.69 1.30
C GLY A 66 -11.63 10.17 -0.03
N ILE A 67 -12.87 10.64 0.02
CA ILE A 67 -13.63 11.05 -1.18
C ILE A 67 -12.94 12.23 -1.88
N SER A 68 -12.45 13.22 -1.13
CA SER A 68 -11.73 14.37 -1.70
C SER A 68 -10.47 13.96 -2.46
N GLY A 69 -9.76 12.94 -2.00
CA GLY A 69 -8.59 12.39 -2.70
C GLY A 69 -8.97 11.64 -3.97
N VAL A 70 -10.05 10.85 -3.93
CA VAL A 70 -10.54 10.11 -5.10
C VAL A 70 -10.97 11.08 -6.22
N PHE A 71 -11.57 12.18 -5.86
CA PHE A 71 -12.02 13.23 -6.80
C PHE A 71 -11.12 14.46 -6.82
N SER A 72 -9.83 14.31 -6.51
CA SER A 72 -8.84 15.40 -6.60
C SER A 72 -8.78 16.00 -8.00
N ASN A 73 -8.83 15.18 -9.03
CA ASN A 73 -9.08 15.61 -10.38
C ASN A 73 -10.61 15.67 -10.63
N ARG A 74 -11.17 16.87 -10.64
CA ARG A 74 -12.63 17.08 -10.82
C ARG A 74 -13.18 16.52 -12.13
N LYS A 75 -12.36 16.37 -13.17
CA LYS A 75 -12.76 15.74 -14.44
C LYS A 75 -13.19 14.29 -14.26
N ASN A 76 -12.71 13.61 -13.23
CA ASN A 76 -13.10 12.25 -12.91
C ASN A 76 -14.59 12.12 -12.56
N ILE A 77 -15.22 13.16 -12.03
CA ILE A 77 -16.67 13.19 -11.72
C ILE A 77 -17.52 13.02 -12.98
N LEU A 78 -17.05 13.55 -14.11
CA LEU A 78 -17.73 13.48 -15.40
C LEU A 78 -17.38 12.21 -16.20
N ASN A 79 -16.50 11.35 -15.66
CA ASN A 79 -16.09 10.13 -16.33
C ASN A 79 -16.89 8.92 -15.80
N PRO A 80 -17.86 8.39 -16.57
CA PRO A 80 -18.70 7.27 -16.12
C PRO A 80 -17.91 6.01 -15.82
N LYS A 81 -16.80 5.76 -16.54
CA LYS A 81 -15.91 4.61 -16.27
C LYS A 81 -15.20 4.77 -14.93
N PHE A 82 -14.79 6.00 -14.58
CA PHE A 82 -14.17 6.28 -13.28
C PHE A 82 -15.19 6.14 -12.13
N ILE A 83 -16.41 6.63 -12.32
CA ILE A 83 -17.48 6.46 -11.33
C ILE A 83 -17.81 4.98 -11.13
N LYS A 84 -17.91 4.19 -12.21
CA LYS A 84 -18.07 2.73 -12.10
C LYS A 84 -16.94 2.10 -11.30
N MET A 85 -15.68 2.42 -11.62
CA MET A 85 -14.50 1.95 -10.88
C MET A 85 -14.59 2.28 -9.38
N PHE A 86 -15.03 3.49 -9.03
CA PHE A 86 -15.18 3.90 -7.62
C PHE A 86 -16.14 2.98 -6.87
N PHE A 87 -17.29 2.65 -7.46
CA PHE A 87 -18.24 1.70 -6.85
C PHE A 87 -17.71 0.27 -6.83
N GLU A 88 -16.99 -0.15 -7.86
CA GLU A 88 -16.31 -1.45 -7.89
C GLU A 88 -15.27 -1.58 -6.77
N ILE A 89 -14.49 -0.53 -6.47
CA ILE A 89 -13.55 -0.49 -5.34
C ILE A 89 -14.29 -0.77 -4.02
N ILE A 90 -15.38 -0.05 -3.78
CA ILE A 90 -16.15 -0.19 -2.53
C ILE A 90 -16.72 -1.62 -2.38
N ASN A 91 -17.32 -2.13 -3.44
CA ASN A 91 -17.96 -3.44 -3.44
C ASN A 91 -16.94 -4.57 -3.33
N PHE A 92 -15.83 -4.47 -4.08
CA PHE A 92 -14.72 -5.42 -4.03
C PHE A 92 -14.11 -5.49 -2.62
N TYR A 93 -13.84 -4.34 -2.01
CA TYR A 93 -13.27 -4.29 -0.66
C TYR A 93 -14.21 -4.89 0.39
N LYS A 94 -15.51 -4.58 0.32
CA LYS A 94 -16.51 -5.19 1.20
C LYS A 94 -16.60 -6.69 1.01
N LYS A 95 -16.60 -7.17 -0.24
CA LYS A 95 -16.64 -8.59 -0.58
C LYS A 95 -15.41 -9.31 -0.04
N CYS A 96 -14.21 -8.82 -0.37
CA CYS A 96 -12.96 -9.44 0.04
C CYS A 96 -12.77 -9.43 1.58
N ALA A 97 -13.23 -8.38 2.27
CA ALA A 97 -13.21 -8.33 3.73
C ALA A 97 -14.02 -9.46 4.38
N ASN A 98 -15.11 -9.90 3.75
CA ASN A 98 -16.02 -10.93 4.25
C ASN A 98 -15.69 -12.35 3.78
N ILE A 99 -14.71 -12.54 2.89
CA ILE A 99 -14.29 -13.88 2.49
C ILE A 99 -13.60 -14.57 3.67
N ASN A 100 -14.28 -15.49 4.31
CA ASN A 100 -13.73 -16.37 5.32
C ASN A 100 -13.47 -17.74 4.69
N ASN A 101 -12.37 -18.41 5.06
CA ASN A 101 -12.04 -19.77 4.60
C ASN A 101 -11.63 -19.91 3.12
N LEU A 102 -10.71 -19.11 2.65
CA LEU A 102 -9.93 -19.45 1.46
C LEU A 102 -9.01 -20.65 1.76
N LYS A 103 -9.59 -21.80 2.06
CA LYS A 103 -8.83 -23.04 2.19
C LYS A 103 -8.23 -23.34 0.82
N LEU A 104 -6.88 -23.29 0.73
CA LEU A 104 -6.04 -23.88 -0.32
C LEU A 104 -6.60 -23.82 -1.75
N SER A 105 -7.34 -22.77 -2.09
CA SER A 105 -7.78 -22.53 -3.46
C SER A 105 -6.53 -22.25 -4.32
N LYS A 106 -6.43 -22.96 -5.43
CA LYS A 106 -5.44 -22.68 -6.48
C LYS A 106 -5.83 -21.43 -7.31
N GLU A 107 -6.94 -20.78 -6.96
CA GLU A 107 -7.48 -19.62 -7.66
C GLU A 107 -6.49 -18.44 -7.54
N THR A 108 -6.20 -17.82 -8.67
CA THR A 108 -5.34 -16.61 -8.72
C THR A 108 -6.18 -15.35 -8.55
N LEU A 109 -5.52 -14.24 -8.24
CA LEU A 109 -6.16 -12.93 -8.24
C LEU A 109 -6.80 -12.63 -9.61
N GLY A 110 -6.10 -12.96 -10.71
CA GLY A 110 -6.61 -12.77 -12.06
C GLY A 110 -7.88 -13.56 -12.36
N ASP A 111 -7.96 -14.81 -11.91
CA ASP A 111 -9.15 -15.66 -12.07
C ASP A 111 -10.33 -15.08 -11.29
N PHE A 112 -10.08 -14.65 -10.06
CA PHE A 112 -11.08 -14.02 -9.21
C PHE A 112 -11.62 -12.72 -9.82
N LEU A 113 -10.74 -11.84 -10.33
CA LEU A 113 -11.16 -10.60 -10.97
C LEU A 113 -12.05 -10.83 -12.20
N LYS A 114 -11.75 -11.86 -13.01
CA LYS A 114 -12.57 -12.27 -14.14
C LYS A 114 -13.93 -12.83 -13.70
N LYS A 115 -13.92 -13.74 -12.73
CA LYS A 115 -15.13 -14.37 -12.17
C LYS A 115 -16.10 -13.33 -11.59
N GLU A 116 -15.56 -12.29 -10.97
CA GLU A 116 -16.34 -11.17 -10.42
C GLU A 116 -16.81 -10.17 -11.48
N ASN A 117 -16.46 -10.39 -12.75
CA ASN A 117 -16.82 -9.53 -13.88
C ASN A 117 -16.50 -8.04 -13.66
N LEU A 118 -15.33 -7.80 -13.05
CA LEU A 118 -14.86 -6.45 -12.76
C LEU A 118 -14.35 -5.77 -14.03
N SER A 119 -14.55 -4.47 -14.13
CA SER A 119 -14.16 -3.72 -15.32
C SER A 119 -12.64 -3.67 -15.50
N ASP A 120 -12.20 -3.66 -16.75
CA ASP A 120 -10.78 -3.43 -17.07
C ASP A 120 -10.26 -2.12 -16.47
N TYR A 121 -11.14 -1.14 -16.30
CA TYR A 121 -10.82 0.14 -15.69
C TYR A 121 -10.43 -0.02 -14.20
N PHE A 122 -11.21 -0.81 -13.45
CA PHE A 122 -10.89 -1.17 -12.07
C PHE A 122 -9.59 -1.98 -12.00
N ILE A 123 -9.46 -2.98 -12.87
CA ILE A 123 -8.31 -3.88 -12.88
C ILE A 123 -7.03 -3.10 -13.17
N ASN A 124 -7.01 -2.32 -14.26
CA ASN A 124 -5.79 -1.68 -14.76
C ASN A 124 -5.44 -0.37 -14.05
N TYR A 125 -6.41 0.31 -13.43
CA TYR A 125 -6.17 1.61 -12.81
C TYR A 125 -6.36 1.64 -11.30
N HIS A 126 -6.69 0.50 -10.69
CA HIS A 126 -6.77 0.42 -9.23
C HIS A 126 -6.04 -0.81 -8.68
N ILE A 127 -6.57 -2.03 -8.92
CA ILE A 127 -6.10 -3.19 -8.18
C ILE A 127 -4.70 -3.65 -8.60
N ILE A 128 -4.42 -3.73 -9.88
CA ILE A 128 -3.09 -4.12 -10.37
C ILE A 128 -2.02 -3.09 -9.99
N PRO A 129 -2.20 -1.77 -10.19
CA PRO A 129 -1.25 -0.78 -9.70
C PRO A 129 -0.99 -0.84 -8.20
N MET A 130 -2.02 -1.10 -7.39
CA MET A 130 -1.86 -1.25 -5.94
C MET A 130 -1.02 -2.48 -5.59
N VAL A 131 -1.31 -3.63 -6.19
CA VAL A 131 -0.56 -4.87 -5.96
C VAL A 131 0.89 -4.73 -6.40
N THR A 132 1.13 -4.19 -7.60
CA THR A 132 2.49 -4.00 -8.13
C THR A 132 3.30 -3.01 -7.29
N ALA A 133 2.67 -1.97 -6.75
CA ALA A 133 3.33 -1.01 -5.85
C ALA A 133 3.72 -1.64 -4.51
N ILE A 134 2.88 -2.52 -3.94
CA ILE A 134 3.15 -3.18 -2.65
C ILE A 134 4.29 -4.19 -2.77
N TRP A 135 4.32 -4.99 -3.83
CA TRP A 135 5.28 -6.10 -3.96
C TRP A 135 6.39 -5.86 -5.01
N SER A 136 6.43 -4.67 -5.62
CA SER A 136 7.44 -4.32 -6.66
C SER A 136 7.53 -5.37 -7.77
N MET A 137 6.37 -5.86 -8.24
CA MET A 137 6.28 -6.95 -9.21
C MET A 137 5.69 -6.48 -10.54
N HIS A 138 5.87 -7.28 -11.60
CA HIS A 138 5.28 -7.00 -12.90
C HIS A 138 3.75 -7.22 -12.88
N PRO A 139 2.94 -6.45 -13.64
CA PRO A 139 1.47 -6.61 -13.71
C PRO A 139 0.98 -8.02 -14.05
N TYR A 140 1.72 -8.75 -14.87
CA TYR A 140 1.42 -10.14 -15.18
C TYR A 140 1.53 -11.03 -13.93
N GLU A 141 2.60 -10.90 -13.16
CA GLU A 141 2.83 -11.65 -11.93
C GLU A 141 1.77 -11.33 -10.87
N ALA A 142 1.35 -10.06 -10.79
CA ALA A 142 0.28 -9.63 -9.90
C ALA A 142 -1.04 -10.39 -10.15
N LYS A 143 -1.37 -10.69 -11.41
CA LYS A 143 -2.55 -11.48 -11.78
C LYS A 143 -2.38 -12.97 -11.42
N GLN A 144 -1.16 -13.49 -11.41
CA GLN A 144 -0.86 -14.88 -11.03
C GLN A 144 -0.74 -15.09 -9.51
N MET A 145 -0.79 -14.01 -8.73
CA MET A 145 -0.72 -14.09 -7.27
C MET A 145 -1.84 -14.99 -6.72
N PRO A 146 -1.53 -15.92 -5.79
CA PRO A 146 -2.55 -16.72 -5.12
C PRO A 146 -3.56 -15.82 -4.40
N LEU A 147 -4.83 -16.03 -4.65
CA LEU A 147 -5.91 -15.21 -4.09
C LEU A 147 -5.91 -15.18 -2.55
N ASN A 148 -5.65 -16.31 -1.93
CA ASN A 148 -5.58 -16.42 -0.47
C ASN A 148 -4.45 -15.55 0.12
N PHE A 149 -3.29 -15.48 -0.54
CA PHE A 149 -2.17 -14.63 -0.12
C PHE A 149 -2.56 -13.15 -0.20
N PHE A 150 -3.14 -12.73 -1.33
CA PHE A 150 -3.63 -11.37 -1.53
C PHE A 150 -4.65 -10.98 -0.45
N ILE A 151 -5.69 -11.80 -0.25
CA ILE A 151 -6.76 -11.47 0.72
C ILE A 151 -6.25 -11.44 2.15
N ASN A 152 -5.43 -12.40 2.55
CA ASN A 152 -4.88 -12.44 3.91
C ASN A 152 -3.98 -11.24 4.19
N PHE A 153 -3.13 -10.86 3.24
CA PHE A 153 -2.29 -9.68 3.39
C PHE A 153 -3.12 -8.41 3.55
N PHE A 154 -4.10 -8.20 2.66
CA PHE A 154 -4.95 -7.00 2.70
C PHE A 154 -5.80 -6.94 3.98
N LYS A 155 -6.31 -8.06 4.46
CA LYS A 155 -7.02 -8.14 5.75
C LYS A 155 -6.12 -7.79 6.91
N ASN A 156 -4.96 -8.43 7.01
CA ASN A 156 -4.01 -8.21 8.11
C ASN A 156 -3.56 -6.76 8.19
N HIS A 157 -3.33 -6.12 7.06
CA HIS A 157 -2.90 -4.72 7.00
C HIS A 157 -4.07 -3.71 7.02
N GLY A 158 -5.32 -4.19 7.11
CA GLY A 158 -6.51 -3.34 7.14
C GLY A 158 -6.75 -2.56 5.84
N LEU A 159 -6.21 -3.05 4.70
CA LEU A 159 -6.28 -2.34 3.41
C LEU A 159 -7.69 -2.37 2.80
N PHE A 160 -8.53 -3.35 3.16
CA PHE A 160 -9.95 -3.37 2.77
C PHE A 160 -10.81 -2.41 3.60
N LYS A 161 -10.29 -1.83 4.68
CA LYS A 161 -11.06 -0.89 5.50
C LYS A 161 -11.20 0.46 4.80
N LEU A 162 -12.42 0.92 4.63
CA LEU A 162 -12.71 2.25 4.09
C LEU A 162 -12.67 3.33 5.18
N LYS A 163 -12.93 2.94 6.44
CA LYS A 163 -12.87 3.78 7.64
C LYS A 163 -12.07 3.07 8.72
N ASN A 164 -11.63 3.80 9.75
CA ASN A 164 -10.89 3.25 10.89
C ASN A 164 -9.67 2.41 10.47
N ARG A 165 -8.92 2.93 9.53
CA ARG A 165 -7.64 2.33 9.10
C ARG A 165 -6.62 2.40 10.24
N PRO A 166 -5.69 1.43 10.34
CA PRO A 166 -4.62 1.49 11.32
C PRO A 166 -3.78 2.77 11.14
N GLN A 167 -3.30 3.34 12.25
CA GLN A 167 -2.31 4.40 12.19
C GLN A 167 -0.98 3.80 11.73
N TRP A 168 -0.39 4.40 10.73
CA TRP A 168 0.94 4.05 10.25
C TRP A 168 1.99 4.92 10.90
N PHE A 169 3.18 4.36 11.09
CA PHE A 169 4.34 5.01 11.68
C PHE A 169 5.55 4.81 10.77
N THR A 170 6.54 5.66 10.96
CA THR A 170 7.86 5.54 10.36
C THR A 170 8.93 5.80 11.41
N VAL A 171 10.15 5.36 11.16
CA VAL A 171 11.28 5.67 12.05
C VAL A 171 11.70 7.11 11.88
N SER A 172 11.80 7.85 13.00
CA SER A 172 12.33 9.22 12.98
C SER A 172 13.78 9.21 12.48
N ASN A 173 14.11 10.14 11.59
CA ASN A 173 15.41 10.23 10.91
C ASN A 173 15.71 9.06 9.95
N ARG A 174 14.68 8.35 9.47
CA ARG A 174 14.76 7.26 8.49
C ARG A 174 15.21 5.91 9.07
N SER A 175 15.03 4.86 8.29
CA SER A 175 15.27 3.49 8.76
C SER A 175 16.75 3.21 9.09
N LYS A 176 17.68 3.85 8.42
CA LYS A 176 19.11 3.72 8.74
C LYS A 176 19.42 4.10 10.20
N ALA A 177 18.72 5.06 10.77
CA ALA A 177 18.98 5.55 12.12
C ALA A 177 18.81 4.47 13.20
N TYR A 178 17.82 3.57 13.07
CA TYR A 178 17.69 2.50 14.04
C TYR A 178 18.75 1.41 13.84
N VAL A 179 19.14 1.15 12.60
CA VAL A 179 20.23 0.19 12.30
C VAL A 179 21.54 0.67 12.93
N ASP A 180 21.92 1.93 12.70
CA ASP A 180 23.13 2.51 13.25
C ASP A 180 23.13 2.48 14.78
N LYS A 181 21.98 2.80 15.40
CA LYS A 181 21.83 2.77 16.86
C LYS A 181 22.00 1.35 17.43
N VAL A 182 21.41 0.33 16.81
CA VAL A 182 21.55 -1.04 17.28
C VAL A 182 22.99 -1.54 17.10
N ILE A 183 23.60 -1.25 15.95
CA ILE A 183 25.00 -1.61 15.72
C ILE A 183 25.91 -0.99 16.80
N SER A 184 25.72 0.29 17.13
CA SER A 184 26.53 0.96 18.16
C SER A 184 26.38 0.37 19.58
N GLN A 185 25.37 -0.44 19.84
CA GLN A 185 25.16 -1.13 21.13
C GLN A 185 25.83 -2.51 21.21
N ILE A 186 26.21 -3.08 20.07
CA ILE A 186 26.81 -4.42 19.98
C ILE A 186 28.27 -4.36 19.50
N SER A 187 28.76 -3.16 19.18
CA SER A 187 30.17 -2.89 18.87
C SER A 187 30.92 -2.48 20.11
#